data_8648917a5d33d9c3f29a4f72269444eb
#
_entry.id   8648917a5d33d9c3f29a4f72269444eb
#
_cell.length_a   1.000
_cell.length_b   1.000
_cell.length_c   1.000
_cell.angle_alpha   90.00
_cell.angle_beta   90.00
_cell.angle_gamma   90.00
#
_symmetry.space_group_name_H-M   'P 1'
#
loop_
_entity.id
_entity.type
_entity.pdbx_description
1 polymer ?
#
loop_
_entity_poly.entity_id
_entity_poly.type
_entity_poly.pdbx_seq_one_letter_code
_entity_poly.pdbx_strand_id
1 'polypeptide(L)'
;MKNILKNIQWSISAAAVVFVSSCAPDIESPSSSAGQANFSKYIAIGNSLTAGFADGGLYLEGQQVAYPNLIAEQLKAVGGGEFKTPFFSQEQHNGSGYLSLKALVDGLPVMENVTNNLAIRGLNPNGAPLYTKYTDQIHNFGVPGMRLDMAFAPGIGSVLGNPYFERLLPDNTPPETTYFGHVTSQEYTFFSFWLGNNDALGYATNGAFTEGPTSALTQTATFNKLYNDFINKLTEKGQKGVVATIPDVTAIPFFNTVTTARIVAGITASTGGAYTKVYIQTEAGVREATEQDLFGLTFPTDTLGKVSNGIPGYGLIPQNPLHDKFVLDKDEIVEVSTRVNEFNKIIKSAAESKGLALADAHAYLNKVKNPGILYNGIGVNASFITGNAFSLDGVHLTPMGNALIANLFIEAINAKYGSKLSKVDAAQYRGVKFP
;
A
#
# COMPACT_ATOMS: atom_id res chain seq x y z
N MET A 1 14.39 68.50 49.79
CA MET A 1 14.32 67.86 48.41
C MET A 1 14.81 66.46 48.30
N LYS A 2 15.43 65.79 49.35
CA LYS A 2 15.89 64.40 49.26
C LYS A 2 14.86 63.32 49.62
N ASN A 3 13.72 63.72 50.26
CA ASN A 3 12.72 62.77 50.72
C ASN A 3 11.54 62.55 49.73
N ILE A 4 11.42 63.37 48.69
CA ILE A 4 10.35 63.24 47.68
C ILE A 4 10.74 62.20 46.60
N LEU A 5 12.00 62.08 46.29
CA LEU A 5 12.49 61.17 45.30
C LEU A 5 12.49 59.66 45.73
N LYS A 6 12.52 59.40 47.06
CA LYS A 6 12.44 58.00 47.57
C LYS A 6 11.02 57.40 47.49
N ASN A 7 9.98 58.23 47.59
CA ASN A 7 8.61 57.74 47.55
C ASN A 7 8.08 57.52 46.10
N ILE A 8 8.72 58.14 45.10
CA ILE A 8 8.36 57.94 43.69
C ILE A 8 8.95 56.61 43.14
N GLN A 9 10.13 56.18 43.67
CA GLN A 9 10.73 54.92 43.23
C GLN A 9 9.99 53.67 43.76
N TRP A 10 9.30 53.75 44.90
CA TRP A 10 8.50 52.64 45.43
C TRP A 10 7.12 52.53 44.82
N SER A 11 6.56 53.63 44.26
CA SER A 11 5.26 53.62 43.60
C SER A 11 5.34 53.05 42.17
N ILE A 12 6.50 53.10 41.51
CA ILE A 12 6.71 52.56 40.15
C ILE A 12 7.03 51.06 40.20
N SER A 13 7.65 50.55 41.29
CA SER A 13 7.93 49.14 41.44
C SER A 13 6.70 48.30 41.85
N ALA A 14 5.64 48.91 42.40
CA ALA A 14 4.39 48.23 42.76
C ALA A 14 3.39 48.12 41.58
N ALA A 15 3.52 48.98 40.57
CA ALA A 15 2.61 48.97 39.40
C ALA A 15 3.06 48.01 38.29
N ALA A 16 4.30 47.46 38.33
CA ALA A 16 4.83 46.56 37.29
C ALA A 16 4.53 45.09 37.52
N VAL A 17 3.88 44.68 38.63
CA VAL A 17 3.63 43.25 38.98
C VAL A 17 2.19 42.81 38.68
N VAL A 18 1.30 43.69 38.21
CA VAL A 18 -0.14 43.35 38.04
C VAL A 18 -0.56 43.00 36.60
N PHE A 19 0.35 42.97 35.61
CA PHE A 19 -0.03 42.72 34.19
C PHE A 19 0.62 41.48 33.57
N VAL A 20 0.78 40.36 34.29
CA VAL A 20 1.05 39.05 33.67
C VAL A 20 0.06 37.99 34.14
N SER A 21 -1.21 38.35 34.30
CA SER A 21 -2.30 37.40 34.17
C SER A 21 -2.66 37.35 32.69
N SER A 22 -1.73 36.83 31.86
CA SER A 22 -2.08 36.37 30.51
C SER A 22 -3.10 35.26 30.70
N CYS A 23 -4.36 35.53 30.37
CA CYS A 23 -5.29 34.46 30.04
C CYS A 23 -4.63 33.64 28.95
N ALA A 24 -3.99 32.53 29.31
CA ALA A 24 -3.77 31.47 28.36
C ALA A 24 -5.20 31.07 27.90
N PRO A 25 -5.54 31.18 26.62
CA PRO A 25 -6.82 30.67 26.19
C PRO A 25 -6.78 29.17 26.54
N ASP A 26 -7.75 28.71 27.34
CA ASP A 26 -8.04 27.30 27.48
C ASP A 26 -8.45 26.83 26.07
N ILE A 27 -7.48 26.42 25.29
CA ILE A 27 -7.72 25.69 24.03
C ILE A 27 -8.14 24.31 24.51
N GLU A 28 -9.44 24.16 24.83
CA GLU A 28 -10.02 22.83 24.99
C GLU A 28 -9.68 22.05 23.72
N SER A 29 -8.85 21.02 23.86
CA SER A 29 -8.62 20.09 22.76
C SER A 29 -10.00 19.59 22.31
N PRO A 30 -10.33 19.65 21.03
CA PRO A 30 -11.65 19.25 20.55
C PRO A 30 -11.93 17.83 21.04
N SER A 31 -13.00 17.65 21.81
CA SER A 31 -13.37 16.35 22.40
C SER A 31 -13.53 15.32 21.29
N SER A 32 -12.81 14.21 21.37
CA SER A 32 -12.96 13.09 20.46
C SER A 32 -14.38 12.52 20.51
N SER A 33 -14.92 12.10 19.38
CA SER A 33 -16.30 11.59 19.27
C SER A 33 -16.38 10.50 18.19
N ALA A 34 -17.13 9.44 18.48
CA ALA A 34 -17.48 8.41 17.50
C ALA A 34 -18.49 8.88 16.44
N GLY A 35 -19.18 10.01 16.67
CA GLY A 35 -20.25 10.47 15.80
C GLY A 35 -21.36 9.42 15.69
N GLN A 36 -21.76 9.09 14.46
CA GLN A 36 -22.79 8.09 14.18
C GLN A 36 -22.24 6.66 14.04
N ALA A 37 -20.93 6.43 14.18
CA ALA A 37 -20.31 5.12 14.03
C ALA A 37 -20.14 4.41 15.39
N ASN A 38 -20.12 3.07 15.36
CA ASN A 38 -19.79 2.23 16.50
C ASN A 38 -18.48 1.49 16.20
N PHE A 39 -17.41 1.85 16.91
CA PHE A 39 -16.06 1.30 16.68
C PHE A 39 -15.70 0.17 17.66
N SER A 40 -16.63 -0.31 18.48
CA SER A 40 -16.35 -1.29 19.54
C SER A 40 -15.78 -2.62 19.03
N LYS A 41 -16.10 -3.00 17.78
CA LYS A 41 -15.55 -4.17 17.09
C LYS A 41 -15.14 -3.75 15.66
N TYR A 42 -13.94 -3.22 15.50
CA TYR A 42 -13.38 -2.85 14.20
C TYR A 42 -12.65 -4.02 13.57
N ILE A 43 -12.89 -4.27 12.28
CA ILE A 43 -12.12 -5.20 11.45
C ILE A 43 -11.58 -4.50 10.20
N ALA A 44 -10.41 -4.95 9.74
CA ALA A 44 -9.80 -4.48 8.51
C ALA A 44 -9.68 -5.62 7.49
N ILE A 45 -10.17 -5.38 6.27
CA ILE A 45 -10.28 -6.36 5.20
C ILE A 45 -9.51 -5.83 3.99
N GLY A 46 -8.63 -6.65 3.42
CA GLY A 46 -7.87 -6.24 2.25
C GLY A 46 -6.71 -7.18 1.91
N ASN A 47 -5.78 -6.63 1.18
CA ASN A 47 -4.62 -7.34 0.65
C ASN A 47 -3.31 -7.01 1.42
N SER A 48 -2.19 -6.98 0.70
CA SER A 48 -0.86 -6.66 1.22
C SER A 48 -0.78 -5.30 1.93
N LEU A 49 -1.47 -4.26 1.41
CA LEU A 49 -1.51 -2.94 2.03
C LEU A 49 -2.15 -2.99 3.42
N THR A 50 -3.21 -3.77 3.57
CA THR A 50 -3.92 -3.98 4.85
C THR A 50 -3.09 -4.82 5.82
N ALA A 51 -2.33 -5.80 5.30
CA ALA A 51 -1.44 -6.65 6.10
C ALA A 51 -0.20 -5.91 6.63
N GLY A 52 0.21 -4.81 5.99
CA GLY A 52 1.47 -4.12 6.28
C GLY A 52 2.67 -4.74 5.57
N PHE A 53 2.45 -5.31 4.38
CA PHE A 53 3.52 -5.77 3.50
C PHE A 53 4.30 -4.56 2.97
N ALA A 54 5.62 -4.63 3.02
CA ALA A 54 6.50 -3.57 2.55
C ALA A 54 7.87 -4.17 2.17
N ASP A 55 8.65 -3.47 1.37
CA ASP A 55 10.01 -3.88 0.99
C ASP A 55 10.06 -5.30 0.39
N GLY A 56 9.02 -5.72 -0.31
CA GLY A 56 8.91 -7.04 -0.93
C GLY A 56 8.61 -8.19 0.05
N GLY A 57 8.21 -7.91 1.30
CA GLY A 57 7.91 -8.93 2.29
C GLY A 57 6.88 -8.52 3.35
N LEU A 58 6.34 -9.52 4.05
CA LEU A 58 5.57 -9.33 5.26
C LEU A 58 6.47 -9.61 6.46
N TYR A 59 6.72 -8.63 7.30
CA TYR A 59 7.59 -8.71 8.47
C TYR A 59 7.03 -7.86 9.64
N LEU A 60 7.50 -8.11 10.86
CA LEU A 60 6.89 -7.58 12.08
C LEU A 60 6.82 -6.04 12.10
N GLU A 61 7.90 -5.33 11.75
CA GLU A 61 7.90 -3.85 11.73
C GLU A 61 6.85 -3.31 10.73
N GLY A 62 6.79 -3.89 9.51
CA GLY A 62 5.80 -3.51 8.52
C GLY A 62 4.36 -3.76 9.00
N GLN A 63 4.12 -4.91 9.63
CA GLN A 63 2.83 -5.23 10.22
C GLN A 63 2.42 -4.22 11.31
N GLN A 64 3.35 -3.83 12.20
CA GLN A 64 3.06 -2.92 13.31
C GLN A 64 2.61 -1.54 12.86
N VAL A 65 3.15 -1.05 11.74
CA VAL A 65 2.84 0.27 11.17
C VAL A 65 1.80 0.22 10.05
N ALA A 66 1.17 -0.92 9.80
CA ALA A 66 0.09 -1.04 8.82
C ALA A 66 -1.05 -0.06 9.14
N TYR A 67 -1.61 0.57 8.11
CA TYR A 67 -2.64 1.61 8.28
C TYR A 67 -3.83 1.19 9.17
N PRO A 68 -4.29 -0.08 9.18
CA PRO A 68 -5.40 -0.47 10.08
C PRO A 68 -5.04 -0.41 11.55
N ASN A 69 -3.79 -0.73 11.91
CA ASN A 69 -3.32 -0.61 13.29
C ASN A 69 -3.30 0.85 13.75
N LEU A 70 -2.86 1.74 12.85
CA LEU A 70 -2.80 3.17 13.12
C LEU A 70 -4.21 3.77 13.26
N ILE A 71 -5.18 3.32 12.47
CA ILE A 71 -6.60 3.67 12.63
C ILE A 71 -7.12 3.15 13.96
N ALA A 72 -6.91 1.86 14.26
CA ALA A 72 -7.39 1.22 15.47
C ALA A 72 -6.91 1.95 16.74
N GLU A 73 -5.67 2.45 16.74
CA GLU A 73 -5.14 3.26 17.85
C GLU A 73 -5.96 4.55 18.06
N GLN A 74 -6.34 5.24 16.97
CA GLN A 74 -7.15 6.46 17.07
C GLN A 74 -8.59 6.15 17.50
N LEU A 75 -9.12 4.98 17.19
CA LEU A 75 -10.44 4.56 17.58
C LEU A 75 -10.59 4.35 19.10
N LYS A 76 -9.49 4.02 19.81
CA LYS A 76 -9.51 3.83 21.28
C LYS A 76 -10.06 5.03 22.02
N ALA A 77 -9.73 6.26 21.57
CA ALA A 77 -10.19 7.50 22.18
C ALA A 77 -11.73 7.71 22.08
N VAL A 78 -12.42 6.93 21.26
CA VAL A 78 -13.86 7.06 20.98
C VAL A 78 -14.64 5.75 21.21
N GLY A 79 -14.11 4.86 22.06
CA GLY A 79 -14.75 3.59 22.41
C GLY A 79 -14.43 2.44 21.47
N GLY A 80 -13.33 2.56 20.69
CA GLY A 80 -12.77 1.44 19.93
C GLY A 80 -12.31 0.32 20.85
N GLY A 81 -12.66 -0.93 20.48
CA GLY A 81 -12.25 -2.12 21.21
C GLY A 81 -10.84 -2.60 20.86
N GLU A 82 -10.54 -3.82 21.28
CA GLU A 82 -9.29 -4.49 20.94
C GLU A 82 -9.18 -4.71 19.42
N PHE A 83 -7.98 -4.50 18.88
CA PHE A 83 -7.67 -4.78 17.47
C PHE A 83 -6.42 -5.68 17.39
N LYS A 84 -6.62 -6.92 17.00
CA LYS A 84 -5.56 -7.96 16.91
C LYS A 84 -5.11 -8.13 15.47
N THR A 85 -3.81 -7.94 15.26
CA THR A 85 -3.13 -8.23 14.01
C THR A 85 -2.33 -9.53 14.15
N PRO A 86 -2.32 -10.42 13.14
CA PRO A 86 -1.57 -11.68 13.18
C PRO A 86 -0.06 -11.42 13.01
N PHE A 87 0.56 -10.80 14.02
CA PHE A 87 1.98 -10.48 14.04
C PHE A 87 2.85 -11.73 13.98
N PHE A 88 3.99 -11.62 13.33
CA PHE A 88 5.09 -12.55 13.56
C PHE A 88 5.70 -12.32 14.95
N SER A 89 6.30 -13.36 15.54
CA SER A 89 6.96 -13.24 16.84
C SER A 89 8.26 -12.45 16.75
N GLN A 90 8.81 -12.04 17.90
CA GLN A 90 10.11 -11.35 17.95
C GLN A 90 11.26 -12.23 17.44
N GLU A 91 11.19 -13.56 17.65
CA GLU A 91 12.18 -14.51 17.16
C GLU A 91 12.09 -14.70 15.63
N GLN A 92 10.92 -14.43 15.06
CA GLN A 92 10.62 -14.58 13.63
C GLN A 92 10.27 -13.23 12.99
N HIS A 93 10.86 -12.14 13.52
CA HIS A 93 10.47 -10.76 13.19
C HIS A 93 10.67 -10.40 11.72
N ASN A 94 11.52 -11.09 10.98
CA ASN A 94 11.72 -10.90 9.56
C ASN A 94 10.68 -11.64 8.68
N GLY A 95 9.77 -12.39 9.28
CA GLY A 95 8.56 -12.91 8.64
C GLY A 95 8.84 -13.71 7.38
N SER A 96 8.38 -13.21 6.23
CA SER A 96 8.62 -13.82 4.91
C SER A 96 9.98 -13.48 4.29
N GLY A 97 10.80 -12.67 4.97
CA GLY A 97 11.97 -11.99 4.39
C GLY A 97 11.54 -10.70 3.68
N TYR A 98 12.48 -9.79 3.46
CA TYR A 98 12.24 -8.51 2.81
C TYR A 98 13.56 -7.92 2.25
N LEU A 99 13.46 -6.87 1.44
CA LEU A 99 14.59 -6.13 0.90
C LEU A 99 15.07 -5.09 1.91
N SER A 100 16.38 -4.95 2.09
CA SER A 100 16.99 -3.82 2.77
C SER A 100 17.92 -3.06 1.86
N LEU A 101 18.02 -1.74 2.07
CA LEU A 101 18.96 -0.89 1.35
C LEU A 101 20.32 -0.99 2.04
N LYS A 102 21.30 -1.59 1.35
CA LYS A 102 22.65 -1.78 1.86
C LYS A 102 23.55 -0.57 1.64
N ALA A 103 23.40 0.08 0.48
CA ALA A 103 24.21 1.24 0.10
C ALA A 103 23.55 2.01 -1.04
N LEU A 104 24.01 3.25 -1.27
CA LEU A 104 23.85 3.97 -2.51
C LEU A 104 25.25 4.10 -3.16
N VAL A 105 25.44 3.49 -4.32
CA VAL A 105 26.68 3.57 -5.09
C VAL A 105 26.39 4.39 -6.35
N ASP A 106 27.06 5.52 -6.51
CA ASP A 106 26.81 6.48 -7.59
C ASP A 106 25.34 6.87 -7.74
N GLY A 107 24.63 6.97 -6.60
CA GLY A 107 23.21 7.29 -6.54
C GLY A 107 22.27 6.11 -6.87
N LEU A 108 22.81 4.91 -7.12
CA LEU A 108 22.07 3.69 -7.39
C LEU A 108 21.94 2.85 -6.13
N PRO A 109 20.73 2.30 -5.85
CA PRO A 109 20.54 1.45 -4.68
C PRO A 109 21.22 0.08 -4.85
N VAL A 110 21.94 -0.33 -3.82
CA VAL A 110 22.38 -1.70 -3.64
C VAL A 110 21.49 -2.33 -2.60
N MET A 111 20.71 -3.32 -3.02
CA MET A 111 19.76 -4.04 -2.17
C MET A 111 20.36 -5.35 -1.69
N GLU A 112 19.91 -5.80 -0.51
CA GLU A 112 20.16 -7.15 -0.03
C GLU A 112 18.86 -7.77 0.51
N ASN A 113 18.76 -9.11 0.43
CA ASN A 113 17.65 -9.83 1.00
C ASN A 113 17.91 -10.14 2.48
N VAL A 114 16.97 -9.78 3.34
CA VAL A 114 16.97 -10.20 4.74
C VAL A 114 16.35 -11.58 4.82
N THR A 115 17.16 -12.58 5.18
CA THR A 115 16.79 -14.01 5.14
C THR A 115 17.01 -14.76 6.46
N ASN A 116 17.36 -14.06 7.54
CA ASN A 116 17.47 -14.62 8.88
C ASN A 116 16.17 -14.37 9.67
N ASN A 117 15.96 -15.10 10.77
CA ASN A 117 14.78 -14.97 11.65
C ASN A 117 13.45 -14.98 10.92
N LEU A 118 13.34 -15.84 9.89
CA LEU A 118 12.14 -15.99 9.08
C LEU A 118 11.06 -16.80 9.81
N ALA A 119 9.80 -16.51 9.49
CA ALA A 119 8.64 -17.23 10.00
C ALA A 119 8.25 -18.41 9.09
N ILE A 120 9.22 -19.13 8.54
CA ILE A 120 9.00 -20.26 7.65
C ILE A 120 8.95 -21.54 8.49
N ARG A 121 7.81 -22.27 8.47
CA ARG A 121 7.60 -23.55 9.15
C ARG A 121 7.87 -24.77 8.27
N GLY A 122 8.02 -24.55 6.95
CA GLY A 122 8.25 -25.61 5.97
C GLY A 122 7.99 -25.14 4.55
N LEU A 123 7.98 -26.07 3.61
CA LEU A 123 7.66 -25.80 2.21
C LEU A 123 6.40 -26.59 1.82
N ASN A 124 5.62 -26.05 0.89
CA ASN A 124 4.51 -26.79 0.28
C ASN A 124 5.02 -27.78 -0.78
N PRO A 125 4.16 -28.65 -1.34
CA PRO A 125 4.55 -29.61 -2.38
C PRO A 125 5.21 -29.01 -3.63
N ASN A 126 4.96 -27.71 -3.91
CA ASN A 126 5.56 -27.00 -5.04
C ASN A 126 6.86 -26.26 -4.65
N GLY A 127 7.37 -26.46 -3.43
CA GLY A 127 8.59 -25.82 -2.92
C GLY A 127 8.42 -24.37 -2.45
N ALA A 128 7.21 -23.85 -2.40
CA ALA A 128 6.96 -22.50 -1.89
C ALA A 128 6.87 -22.49 -0.35
N PRO A 129 7.33 -21.42 0.33
CA PRO A 129 7.33 -21.33 1.78
C PRO A 129 5.92 -21.34 2.38
N LEU A 130 5.76 -22.08 3.48
CA LEU A 130 4.62 -22.03 4.38
C LEU A 130 5.05 -21.29 5.65
N TYR A 131 4.25 -20.31 6.07
CA TYR A 131 4.59 -19.48 7.22
C TYR A 131 4.03 -20.03 8.52
N THR A 132 4.65 -19.64 9.64
CA THR A 132 4.19 -19.99 10.99
C THR A 132 2.72 -19.59 11.16
N LYS A 133 1.91 -20.55 11.62
CA LYS A 133 0.47 -20.35 11.84
C LYS A 133 0.20 -19.25 12.87
N TYR A 134 -0.92 -18.58 12.66
CA TYR A 134 -1.54 -17.68 13.64
C TYR A 134 -3.04 -17.95 13.62
N THR A 135 -3.52 -18.73 14.59
CA THR A 135 -4.90 -19.23 14.63
C THR A 135 -5.74 -18.63 15.76
N ASP A 136 -5.16 -17.69 16.51
CA ASP A 136 -5.91 -16.90 17.47
C ASP A 136 -6.89 -15.95 16.76
N GLN A 137 -7.84 -15.40 17.52
CA GLN A 137 -8.75 -14.39 16.99
C GLN A 137 -7.99 -13.19 16.44
N ILE A 138 -8.35 -12.75 15.25
CA ILE A 138 -7.78 -11.58 14.58
C ILE A 138 -8.86 -10.57 14.19
N HIS A 139 -8.43 -9.33 13.98
CA HIS A 139 -9.26 -8.24 13.47
C HIS A 139 -8.68 -7.64 12.18
N ASN A 140 -7.38 -7.85 11.92
CA ASN A 140 -6.74 -7.52 10.66
C ASN A 140 -6.73 -8.74 9.74
N PHE A 141 -7.56 -8.72 8.70
CA PHE A 141 -7.69 -9.76 7.67
C PHE A 141 -6.92 -9.40 6.39
N GLY A 142 -5.90 -8.56 6.48
CA GLY A 142 -5.02 -8.28 5.35
C GLY A 142 -4.25 -9.53 4.91
N VAL A 143 -4.37 -9.88 3.62
CA VAL A 143 -3.70 -11.05 3.03
C VAL A 143 -2.92 -10.64 1.79
N PRO A 144 -1.57 -10.63 1.84
CA PRO A 144 -0.75 -10.32 0.68
C PRO A 144 -1.13 -11.15 -0.55
N GLY A 145 -1.20 -10.50 -1.72
CA GLY A 145 -1.58 -11.15 -2.97
C GLY A 145 -3.08 -11.43 -3.15
N MET A 146 -3.92 -11.19 -2.14
CA MET A 146 -5.36 -11.42 -2.27
C MET A 146 -5.97 -10.50 -3.33
N ARG A 147 -6.70 -11.11 -4.27
CA ARG A 147 -7.52 -10.46 -5.30
C ARG A 147 -8.99 -10.59 -4.91
N LEU A 148 -9.83 -9.72 -5.46
CA LEU A 148 -11.26 -9.80 -5.21
C LEU A 148 -11.87 -11.09 -5.81
N ASP A 149 -11.46 -11.48 -7.01
CA ASP A 149 -11.92 -12.72 -7.66
C ASP A 149 -11.48 -13.97 -6.88
N MET A 150 -10.26 -13.98 -6.34
CA MET A 150 -9.75 -15.09 -5.52
C MET A 150 -10.38 -15.17 -4.14
N ALA A 151 -10.90 -14.06 -3.61
CA ALA A 151 -11.53 -14.05 -2.27
C ALA A 151 -12.73 -14.98 -2.17
N PHE A 152 -13.37 -15.32 -3.29
CA PHE A 152 -14.51 -16.24 -3.38
C PHE A 152 -14.11 -17.66 -3.80
N ALA A 153 -12.83 -17.89 -4.10
CA ALA A 153 -12.38 -19.19 -4.58
C ALA A 153 -12.19 -20.17 -3.41
N PRO A 154 -12.78 -21.38 -3.48
CA PRO A 154 -12.45 -22.46 -2.54
C PRO A 154 -10.99 -22.89 -2.72
N GLY A 155 -10.37 -23.38 -1.65
CA GLY A 155 -8.98 -23.84 -1.66
C GLY A 155 -7.92 -22.74 -1.62
N ILE A 156 -8.31 -21.45 -1.68
CA ILE A 156 -7.34 -20.33 -1.58
C ILE A 156 -6.58 -20.30 -0.24
N GLY A 157 -7.14 -20.88 0.81
CA GLY A 157 -6.50 -21.05 2.12
C GLY A 157 -5.81 -22.40 2.34
N SER A 158 -5.69 -23.22 1.30
CA SER A 158 -4.98 -24.50 1.40
C SER A 158 -3.46 -24.31 1.31
N VAL A 159 -2.68 -25.36 1.61
CA VAL A 159 -1.21 -25.36 1.49
C VAL A 159 -0.70 -25.07 0.06
N LEU A 160 -1.55 -25.28 -0.96
CA LEU A 160 -1.25 -24.93 -2.37
C LEU A 160 -1.84 -23.58 -2.79
N GLY A 161 -2.61 -22.94 -1.91
CA GLY A 161 -3.23 -21.65 -2.15
C GLY A 161 -2.33 -20.47 -1.75
N ASN A 162 -2.94 -19.46 -1.16
CA ASN A 162 -2.20 -18.28 -0.68
C ASN A 162 -1.57 -18.56 0.70
N PRO A 163 -0.23 -18.56 0.84
CA PRO A 163 0.44 -18.95 2.08
C PRO A 163 0.20 -17.96 3.23
N TYR A 164 -0.16 -16.72 2.93
CA TYR A 164 -0.50 -15.71 3.95
C TYR A 164 -1.94 -15.88 4.46
N PHE A 165 -2.85 -16.40 3.65
CA PHE A 165 -4.17 -16.79 4.12
C PHE A 165 -4.15 -18.16 4.81
N GLU A 166 -3.41 -19.12 4.26
CA GLU A 166 -3.19 -20.45 4.84
C GLU A 166 -2.72 -20.35 6.30
N ARG A 167 -1.76 -19.46 6.61
CA ARG A 167 -1.25 -19.28 7.99
C ARG A 167 -2.29 -18.79 9.00
N LEU A 168 -3.39 -18.19 8.55
CA LEU A 168 -4.45 -17.67 9.41
C LEU A 168 -5.53 -18.70 9.73
N LEU A 169 -5.46 -19.87 9.10
CA LEU A 169 -6.46 -20.90 9.22
C LEU A 169 -5.93 -22.11 10.01
N PRO A 170 -6.74 -22.73 10.89
CA PRO A 170 -6.40 -24.02 11.51
C PRO A 170 -6.13 -25.11 10.45
N ASP A 171 -5.30 -26.09 10.79
CA ASP A 171 -4.92 -27.18 9.85
C ASP A 171 -6.10 -28.04 9.40
N ASN A 172 -7.15 -28.12 10.20
CA ASN A 172 -8.38 -28.85 9.88
C ASN A 172 -9.46 -27.98 9.22
N THR A 173 -9.11 -26.81 8.70
CA THR A 173 -10.05 -25.92 8.00
C THR A 173 -10.61 -26.63 6.77
N PRO A 174 -11.95 -26.64 6.57
CA PRO A 174 -12.57 -27.25 5.40
C PRO A 174 -12.04 -26.66 4.09
N PRO A 175 -11.74 -27.48 3.05
CA PRO A 175 -11.16 -27.00 1.79
C PRO A 175 -12.03 -25.98 1.04
N GLU A 176 -13.35 -26.00 1.27
CA GLU A 176 -14.30 -25.04 0.70
C GLU A 176 -14.28 -23.66 1.35
N THR A 177 -13.50 -23.49 2.44
CA THR A 177 -13.39 -22.20 3.11
C THR A 177 -12.79 -21.16 2.19
N THR A 178 -13.58 -20.12 1.90
CA THR A 178 -13.17 -18.97 1.12
C THR A 178 -12.73 -17.84 2.02
N TYR A 179 -11.91 -16.90 1.51
CA TYR A 179 -11.57 -15.69 2.25
C TYR A 179 -12.83 -14.86 2.56
N PHE A 180 -13.74 -14.72 1.58
CA PHE A 180 -15.04 -14.08 1.76
C PHE A 180 -15.83 -14.68 2.93
N GLY A 181 -16.01 -16.00 2.96
CA GLY A 181 -16.75 -16.70 4.02
C GLY A 181 -16.09 -16.55 5.39
N HIS A 182 -14.76 -16.68 5.43
CA HIS A 182 -13.99 -16.54 6.68
C HIS A 182 -14.14 -15.14 7.29
N VAL A 183 -14.01 -14.08 6.49
CA VAL A 183 -14.11 -12.70 6.96
C VAL A 183 -15.55 -12.34 7.35
N THR A 184 -16.53 -12.70 6.52
CA THR A 184 -17.93 -12.30 6.74
C THR A 184 -18.63 -13.11 7.84
N SER A 185 -18.03 -14.19 8.33
CA SER A 185 -18.50 -14.93 9.50
C SER A 185 -18.12 -14.27 10.84
N GLN A 186 -17.25 -13.28 10.83
CA GLN A 186 -16.79 -12.59 12.03
C GLN A 186 -17.87 -11.64 12.60
N GLU A 187 -17.76 -11.33 13.89
CA GLU A 187 -18.58 -10.31 14.51
C GLU A 187 -17.88 -8.95 14.48
N TYR A 188 -18.50 -7.96 13.92
CA TYR A 188 -17.97 -6.58 13.85
C TYR A 188 -19.10 -5.55 13.86
N THR A 189 -18.75 -4.32 14.27
CA THR A 189 -19.64 -3.15 14.24
C THR A 189 -19.19 -2.13 13.20
N PHE A 190 -17.88 -2.15 12.86
CA PHE A 190 -17.26 -1.27 11.88
C PHE A 190 -16.20 -2.03 11.07
N PHE A 191 -16.05 -1.69 9.79
CA PHE A 191 -15.02 -2.28 8.93
C PHE A 191 -14.31 -1.25 8.07
N SER A 192 -13.04 -1.51 7.73
CA SER A 192 -12.37 -0.94 6.57
C SER A 192 -12.22 -2.00 5.49
N PHE A 193 -12.46 -1.63 4.22
CA PHE A 193 -12.38 -2.55 3.09
C PHE A 193 -11.56 -1.94 1.95
N TRP A 194 -10.41 -2.54 1.67
CA TRP A 194 -9.54 -2.12 0.57
C TRP A 194 -8.99 -3.35 -0.18
N LEU A 195 -9.82 -3.88 -1.06
CA LEU A 195 -9.55 -5.05 -1.90
C LEU A 195 -9.88 -4.72 -3.35
N GLY A 196 -9.21 -5.40 -4.30
CA GLY A 196 -9.39 -5.20 -5.73
C GLY A 196 -8.16 -4.59 -6.42
N ASN A 197 -7.15 -4.12 -5.67
CA ASN A 197 -5.93 -3.56 -6.25
C ASN A 197 -5.19 -4.59 -7.12
N ASN A 198 -5.08 -5.82 -6.62
CA ASN A 198 -4.37 -6.92 -7.28
C ASN A 198 -5.10 -7.44 -8.53
N ASP A 199 -6.40 -7.10 -8.68
CA ASP A 199 -7.22 -7.42 -9.84
C ASP A 199 -6.78 -6.69 -11.13
N ALA A 200 -5.94 -5.65 -10.97
CA ALA A 200 -5.28 -4.94 -12.06
C ALA A 200 -3.74 -4.95 -11.93
N LEU A 201 -3.20 -4.87 -10.68
CA LEU A 201 -1.77 -4.74 -10.43
C LEU A 201 -0.97 -5.91 -10.98
N GLY A 202 -1.42 -7.17 -10.75
CA GLY A 202 -0.70 -8.36 -11.21
C GLY A 202 -0.59 -8.43 -12.73
N TYR A 203 -1.62 -8.00 -13.45
CA TYR A 203 -1.60 -7.85 -14.90
C TYR A 203 -0.60 -6.78 -15.34
N ALA A 204 -0.68 -5.59 -14.77
CA ALA A 204 0.21 -4.49 -15.13
C ALA A 204 1.69 -4.80 -14.83
N THR A 205 2.01 -5.36 -13.65
CA THR A 205 3.41 -5.67 -13.27
C THR A 205 4.02 -6.83 -14.05
N ASN A 206 3.20 -7.61 -14.75
CA ASN A 206 3.63 -8.66 -15.67
C ASN A 206 3.55 -8.21 -17.15
N GLY A 207 3.60 -6.88 -17.43
CA GLY A 207 3.59 -6.33 -18.78
C GLY A 207 2.35 -6.72 -19.59
N ALA A 208 1.17 -6.74 -18.96
CA ALA A 208 -0.08 -7.21 -19.55
C ALA A 208 -0.06 -8.67 -20.06
N PHE A 209 1.01 -9.40 -19.79
CA PHE A 209 1.17 -10.79 -20.20
C PHE A 209 0.54 -11.73 -19.16
N THR A 210 -0.54 -12.42 -19.56
CA THR A 210 -1.26 -13.34 -18.67
C THR A 210 -0.59 -14.72 -18.65
N GLU A 211 0.14 -15.03 -17.58
CA GLU A 211 0.73 -16.36 -17.34
C GLU A 211 -0.20 -17.27 -16.51
N GLY A 212 -1.17 -16.70 -15.80
CA GLY A 212 -2.09 -17.45 -14.95
C GLY A 212 -3.09 -16.54 -14.23
N PRO A 213 -3.90 -17.07 -13.32
CA PRO A 213 -4.97 -16.31 -12.65
C PRO A 213 -4.48 -15.06 -11.92
N THR A 214 -3.26 -15.08 -11.35
CA THR A 214 -2.70 -13.96 -10.59
C THR A 214 -2.27 -12.78 -11.45
N SER A 215 -1.96 -13.02 -12.74
CA SER A 215 -1.58 -12.00 -13.73
C SER A 215 -2.70 -11.68 -14.73
N ALA A 216 -3.94 -12.18 -14.52
CA ALA A 216 -5.07 -11.83 -15.37
C ALA A 216 -5.71 -10.50 -14.92
N LEU A 217 -6.17 -9.69 -15.88
CA LEU A 217 -6.96 -8.49 -15.61
C LEU A 217 -8.41 -8.90 -15.35
N THR A 218 -8.92 -8.67 -14.15
CA THR A 218 -10.30 -9.04 -13.80
C THR A 218 -11.31 -8.30 -14.67
N GLN A 219 -12.30 -9.02 -15.19
CA GLN A 219 -13.35 -8.43 -16.01
C GLN A 219 -14.27 -7.55 -15.17
N THR A 220 -14.67 -6.39 -15.69
CA THR A 220 -15.51 -5.40 -15.00
C THR A 220 -16.81 -5.99 -14.47
N ALA A 221 -17.48 -6.86 -15.26
CA ALA A 221 -18.72 -7.52 -14.82
C ALA A 221 -18.49 -8.46 -13.61
N THR A 222 -17.39 -9.21 -13.61
CA THR A 222 -17.00 -10.07 -12.50
C THR A 222 -16.68 -9.24 -11.25
N PHE A 223 -15.88 -8.19 -11.42
CA PHE A 223 -15.57 -7.28 -10.32
C PHE A 223 -16.82 -6.66 -9.71
N ASN A 224 -17.73 -6.16 -10.54
CA ASN A 224 -18.99 -5.56 -10.11
C ASN A 224 -19.83 -6.53 -9.27
N LYS A 225 -19.99 -7.76 -9.76
CA LYS A 225 -20.74 -8.78 -9.03
C LYS A 225 -20.09 -9.08 -7.67
N LEU A 226 -18.82 -9.42 -7.65
CA LEU A 226 -18.14 -9.89 -6.44
C LEU A 226 -17.96 -8.75 -5.41
N TYR A 227 -17.69 -7.53 -5.87
CA TYR A 227 -17.60 -6.37 -4.99
C TYR A 227 -18.93 -6.08 -4.29
N ASN A 228 -20.02 -6.07 -5.05
CA ASN A 228 -21.34 -5.84 -4.47
C ASN A 228 -21.77 -7.01 -3.56
N ASP A 229 -21.48 -8.25 -3.89
CA ASP A 229 -21.76 -9.41 -3.02
C ASP A 229 -21.01 -9.25 -1.69
N PHE A 230 -19.74 -8.84 -1.71
CA PHE A 230 -18.95 -8.63 -0.50
C PHE A 230 -19.52 -7.48 0.35
N ILE A 231 -19.75 -6.32 -0.25
CA ILE A 231 -20.29 -5.14 0.45
C ILE A 231 -21.71 -5.40 0.99
N ASN A 232 -22.55 -6.08 0.23
CA ASN A 232 -23.89 -6.47 0.70
C ASN A 232 -23.79 -7.33 1.95
N LYS A 233 -22.90 -8.31 1.97
CA LYS A 233 -22.71 -9.19 3.12
C LYS A 233 -22.11 -8.45 4.31
N LEU A 234 -21.15 -7.57 4.08
CA LEU A 234 -20.52 -6.77 5.15
C LEU A 234 -21.50 -5.79 5.80
N THR A 235 -22.54 -5.37 5.10
CA THR A 235 -23.53 -4.39 5.58
C THR A 235 -24.88 -5.01 5.94
N GLU A 236 -25.00 -6.34 5.90
CA GLU A 236 -26.27 -7.08 6.02
C GLU A 236 -27.04 -6.76 7.31
N LYS A 237 -26.33 -6.51 8.41
CA LYS A 237 -26.89 -6.20 9.73
C LYS A 237 -26.83 -4.70 10.08
N GLY A 238 -26.64 -3.84 9.07
CA GLY A 238 -26.55 -2.40 9.27
C GLY A 238 -25.18 -1.90 9.76
N GLN A 239 -24.12 -2.71 9.63
CA GLN A 239 -22.75 -2.30 9.97
C GLN A 239 -22.30 -1.13 9.11
N LYS A 240 -21.55 -0.23 9.73
CA LYS A 240 -20.92 0.90 9.06
C LYS A 240 -19.47 0.57 8.70
N GLY A 241 -18.91 1.28 7.74
CA GLY A 241 -17.55 1.03 7.32
C GLY A 241 -16.99 2.13 6.43
N VAL A 242 -15.75 1.96 6.07
CA VAL A 242 -15.03 2.78 5.09
C VAL A 242 -14.46 1.89 4.00
N VAL A 243 -14.69 2.26 2.75
CA VAL A 243 -14.09 1.60 1.60
C VAL A 243 -13.13 2.54 0.91
N ALA A 244 -12.13 1.98 0.19
CA ALA A 244 -11.18 2.82 -0.54
C ALA A 244 -11.18 2.51 -2.04
N THR A 245 -10.94 3.54 -2.86
CA THR A 245 -10.73 3.39 -4.29
C THR A 245 -9.37 2.72 -4.58
N ILE A 246 -9.27 2.05 -5.73
CA ILE A 246 -8.03 1.45 -6.23
C ILE A 246 -7.14 2.56 -6.78
N PRO A 247 -5.86 2.66 -6.37
CA PRO A 247 -4.90 3.59 -6.94
C PRO A 247 -4.67 3.36 -8.44
N ASP A 248 -4.19 4.38 -9.12
CA ASP A 248 -3.62 4.19 -10.45
C ASP A 248 -2.35 3.34 -10.32
N VAL A 249 -2.43 2.09 -10.77
CA VAL A 249 -1.34 1.12 -10.64
C VAL A 249 -0.11 1.50 -11.46
N THR A 250 -0.24 2.40 -12.45
CA THR A 250 0.89 2.91 -13.23
C THR A 250 1.58 4.11 -12.57
N ALA A 251 1.00 4.64 -11.48
CA ALA A 251 1.51 5.82 -10.78
C ALA A 251 2.61 5.52 -9.75
N ILE A 252 2.86 4.25 -9.45
CA ILE A 252 3.81 3.82 -8.42
C ILE A 252 5.27 3.87 -8.92
N PRO A 253 6.27 3.97 -8.01
CA PRO A 253 7.69 3.96 -8.37
C PRO A 253 8.11 2.74 -9.18
N PHE A 254 7.45 1.61 -9.03
CA PHE A 254 7.72 0.38 -9.78
C PHE A 254 7.78 0.62 -11.30
N PHE A 255 6.92 1.49 -11.83
CA PHE A 255 6.87 1.82 -13.26
C PHE A 255 7.56 3.14 -13.63
N ASN A 256 7.97 3.94 -12.66
CA ASN A 256 8.48 5.29 -12.92
C ASN A 256 9.97 5.45 -12.59
N THR A 257 10.65 4.35 -12.22
CA THR A 257 12.06 4.38 -11.82
C THR A 257 12.99 3.97 -12.95
N VAL A 258 12.63 2.94 -13.73
CA VAL A 258 13.39 2.46 -14.89
C VAL A 258 12.73 3.00 -16.15
N THR A 259 13.19 4.15 -16.65
CA THR A 259 12.61 4.81 -17.83
C THR A 259 13.33 4.39 -19.11
N THR A 260 12.64 4.50 -20.26
CA THR A 260 13.22 4.25 -21.58
C THR A 260 14.49 5.07 -21.81
N ALA A 261 14.46 6.38 -21.47
CA ALA A 261 15.64 7.26 -21.57
C ALA A 261 16.83 6.73 -20.75
N ARG A 262 16.58 6.26 -19.52
CA ARG A 262 17.63 5.72 -18.66
C ARG A 262 18.24 4.44 -19.22
N ILE A 263 17.40 3.53 -19.73
CA ILE A 263 17.85 2.28 -20.37
C ILE A 263 18.70 2.60 -21.60
N VAL A 264 18.20 3.47 -22.48
CA VAL A 264 18.90 3.89 -23.71
C VAL A 264 20.24 4.56 -23.37
N ALA A 265 20.29 5.45 -22.39
CA ALA A 265 21.53 6.09 -21.96
C ALA A 265 22.57 5.06 -21.46
N GLY A 266 22.14 4.09 -20.64
CA GLY A 266 22.99 3.01 -20.15
C GLY A 266 23.55 2.13 -21.27
N ILE A 267 22.72 1.74 -22.24
CA ILE A 267 23.13 0.95 -23.41
C ILE A 267 24.12 1.75 -24.27
N THR A 268 23.81 3.02 -24.58
CA THR A 268 24.68 3.88 -25.39
C THR A 268 26.04 4.00 -24.76
N ALA A 269 26.11 4.22 -23.44
CA ALA A 269 27.38 4.32 -22.72
C ALA A 269 28.16 2.99 -22.73
N SER A 270 27.49 1.87 -22.41
CA SER A 270 28.15 0.55 -22.32
C SER A 270 28.62 -0.01 -23.66
N THR A 271 28.02 0.42 -24.78
CA THR A 271 28.33 -0.05 -26.13
C THR A 271 29.16 0.95 -26.96
N GLY A 272 29.63 2.06 -26.35
CA GLY A 272 30.34 3.11 -27.06
C GLY A 272 29.54 3.77 -28.19
N GLY A 273 28.21 3.79 -28.07
CA GLY A 273 27.29 4.37 -29.06
C GLY A 273 26.88 3.40 -30.18
N ALA A 274 27.25 2.12 -30.10
CA ALA A 274 26.87 1.14 -31.13
C ALA A 274 25.35 0.85 -31.14
N TYR A 275 24.67 0.94 -29.97
CA TYR A 275 23.25 0.81 -29.85
C TYR A 275 22.68 2.03 -29.10
N THR A 276 21.61 2.60 -29.65
CA THR A 276 20.93 3.80 -29.13
C THR A 276 19.42 3.63 -29.03
N LYS A 277 18.93 2.39 -29.15
CA LYS A 277 17.52 2.04 -29.21
C LYS A 277 17.26 0.75 -28.44
N VAL A 278 16.05 0.64 -27.93
CA VAL A 278 15.52 -0.59 -27.34
C VAL A 278 14.30 -1.02 -28.15
N TYR A 279 14.22 -2.30 -28.47
CA TYR A 279 13.08 -2.90 -29.20
C TYR A 279 12.27 -3.78 -28.26
N ILE A 280 10.97 -3.62 -28.33
CA ILE A 280 10.00 -4.35 -27.50
C ILE A 280 9.05 -5.13 -28.40
N GLN A 281 8.61 -6.29 -27.90
CA GLN A 281 7.48 -7.02 -28.45
C GLN A 281 6.20 -6.42 -27.89
N THR A 282 5.20 -6.16 -28.75
CA THR A 282 3.85 -5.75 -28.37
C THR A 282 2.84 -6.62 -29.10
N GLU A 283 1.55 -6.51 -28.76
CA GLU A 283 0.48 -7.20 -29.50
C GLU A 283 0.47 -6.82 -30.99
N ALA A 284 0.77 -5.56 -31.33
CA ALA A 284 0.84 -5.07 -32.70
C ALA A 284 2.12 -5.46 -33.45
N GLY A 285 3.08 -6.13 -32.80
CA GLY A 285 4.36 -6.54 -33.36
C GLY A 285 5.56 -5.85 -32.68
N VAL A 286 6.75 -5.99 -33.31
CA VAL A 286 7.99 -5.42 -32.80
C VAL A 286 8.11 -3.95 -33.15
N ARG A 287 8.45 -3.12 -32.17
CA ARG A 287 8.74 -1.69 -32.36
C ARG A 287 9.81 -1.19 -31.41
N GLU A 288 10.32 -0.01 -31.67
CA GLU A 288 11.16 0.74 -30.74
C GLU A 288 10.37 1.16 -29.51
N ALA A 289 10.95 1.03 -28.30
CA ALA A 289 10.38 1.55 -27.08
C ALA A 289 10.42 3.08 -27.06
N THR A 290 9.39 3.68 -26.47
CA THR A 290 9.23 5.13 -26.32
C THR A 290 9.14 5.53 -24.86
N GLU A 291 9.13 6.82 -24.56
CA GLU A 291 8.92 7.34 -23.20
C GLU A 291 7.51 7.04 -22.64
N GLN A 292 6.60 6.57 -23.47
CA GLN A 292 5.26 6.18 -23.07
C GLN A 292 5.16 4.73 -22.60
N ASP A 293 6.22 3.94 -22.80
CA ASP A 293 6.30 2.54 -22.40
C ASP A 293 6.91 2.44 -21.00
N LEU A 294 6.30 1.65 -20.12
CA LEU A 294 6.69 1.54 -18.73
C LEU A 294 7.43 0.23 -18.48
N PHE A 295 8.65 0.35 -17.96
CA PHE A 295 9.46 -0.78 -17.53
C PHE A 295 9.29 -1.02 -16.03
N GLY A 296 9.12 -2.29 -15.63
CA GLY A 296 9.06 -2.63 -14.22
C GLY A 296 10.39 -2.38 -13.50
N LEU A 297 10.32 -2.03 -12.22
CA LEU A 297 11.52 -1.84 -11.37
C LEU A 297 12.45 -3.05 -11.37
N THR A 298 11.88 -4.25 -11.51
CA THR A 298 12.61 -5.53 -11.55
C THR A 298 13.09 -5.91 -12.95
N PHE A 299 12.97 -5.00 -13.92
CA PHE A 299 13.44 -5.27 -15.28
C PHE A 299 14.93 -5.64 -15.28
N PRO A 300 15.31 -6.81 -15.85
CA PRO A 300 16.66 -7.32 -15.78
C PRO A 300 17.57 -6.62 -16.82
N THR A 301 18.01 -5.41 -16.52
CA THR A 301 18.84 -4.59 -17.41
C THR A 301 20.14 -5.29 -17.83
N ASP A 302 20.64 -6.22 -17.04
CA ASP A 302 21.83 -7.03 -17.33
C ASP A 302 21.62 -8.06 -18.44
N THR A 303 20.38 -8.32 -18.86
CA THR A 303 20.07 -9.23 -19.99
C THR A 303 20.18 -8.55 -21.36
N LEU A 304 20.15 -7.22 -21.38
CA LEU A 304 20.25 -6.46 -22.64
C LEU A 304 21.53 -6.79 -23.40
N GLY A 305 21.37 -6.99 -24.70
CA GLY A 305 22.47 -7.32 -25.61
C GLY A 305 22.95 -8.78 -25.55
N LYS A 306 22.50 -9.56 -24.55
CA LYS A 306 22.87 -10.99 -24.45
C LYS A 306 22.20 -11.83 -25.55
N VAL A 307 22.61 -13.09 -25.61
CA VAL A 307 21.96 -14.06 -26.49
C VAL A 307 20.67 -14.55 -25.85
N SER A 308 19.56 -14.45 -26.58
CA SER A 308 18.27 -15.01 -26.20
C SER A 308 17.72 -15.83 -27.35
N ASN A 309 17.25 -17.06 -27.10
CA ASN A 309 16.78 -17.99 -28.12
C ASN A 309 17.79 -18.22 -29.27
N GLY A 310 19.08 -18.21 -28.97
CA GLY A 310 20.16 -18.38 -29.95
C GLY A 310 20.48 -17.13 -30.78
N ILE A 311 19.80 -16.00 -30.57
CA ILE A 311 20.02 -14.74 -31.28
C ILE A 311 20.71 -13.76 -30.35
N PRO A 312 21.86 -13.13 -30.73
CA PRO A 312 22.50 -12.08 -29.95
C PRO A 312 21.70 -10.78 -30.01
N GLY A 313 22.01 -9.83 -29.10
CA GLY A 313 21.47 -8.49 -29.15
C GLY A 313 20.04 -8.40 -28.58
N TYR A 314 19.70 -9.19 -27.56
CA TYR A 314 18.38 -9.15 -26.89
C TYR A 314 17.99 -7.74 -26.48
N GLY A 315 16.84 -7.28 -26.96
CA GLY A 315 16.33 -5.93 -26.74
C GLY A 315 16.99 -4.83 -27.55
N LEU A 316 18.11 -5.10 -28.27
CA LEU A 316 18.89 -4.09 -29.00
C LEU A 316 18.68 -4.11 -30.52
N ILE A 317 18.04 -5.17 -31.02
CA ILE A 317 17.76 -5.33 -32.46
C ILE A 317 16.30 -5.79 -32.64
N PRO A 318 15.64 -5.44 -33.75
CA PRO A 318 14.26 -5.83 -34.00
C PRO A 318 14.03 -7.33 -34.10
N GLN A 319 15.06 -8.12 -34.46
CA GLN A 319 14.99 -9.57 -34.60
C GLN A 319 15.04 -10.31 -33.26
N ASN A 320 15.40 -9.63 -32.18
CA ASN A 320 15.46 -10.18 -30.83
C ASN A 320 14.97 -9.13 -29.81
N PRO A 321 13.68 -8.74 -29.86
CA PRO A 321 13.09 -7.72 -29.00
C PRO A 321 12.99 -8.19 -27.55
N LEU A 322 12.82 -7.26 -26.63
CA LEU A 322 12.41 -7.58 -25.26
C LEU A 322 11.04 -8.27 -25.26
N HIS A 323 10.96 -9.28 -24.41
CA HIS A 323 9.68 -9.98 -24.21
C HIS A 323 8.64 -9.04 -23.57
N ASP A 324 7.41 -9.15 -24.03
CA ASP A 324 6.24 -8.39 -23.62
C ASP A 324 6.11 -8.23 -22.09
N LYS A 325 6.24 -9.29 -21.35
CA LYS A 325 6.13 -9.32 -19.89
C LYS A 325 7.03 -8.32 -19.10
N PHE A 326 8.02 -7.72 -19.74
CA PHE A 326 8.91 -6.75 -19.10
C PHE A 326 8.47 -5.30 -19.30
N VAL A 327 7.50 -5.06 -20.16
CA VAL A 327 7.10 -3.73 -20.60
C VAL A 327 5.59 -3.61 -20.63
N LEU A 328 5.05 -2.69 -19.88
CA LEU A 328 3.66 -2.28 -20.05
C LEU A 328 3.62 -1.18 -21.11
N ASP A 329 3.13 -1.51 -22.30
CA ASP A 329 3.13 -0.59 -23.41
C ASP A 329 2.02 0.49 -23.30
N LYS A 330 2.09 1.52 -24.17
CA LYS A 330 1.15 2.65 -24.12
C LYS A 330 -0.33 2.26 -24.27
N ASP A 331 -0.63 1.20 -25.03
CA ASP A 331 -2.00 0.77 -25.29
C ASP A 331 -2.52 -0.06 -24.10
N GLU A 332 -1.67 -0.88 -23.52
CA GLU A 332 -1.92 -1.63 -22.28
C GLU A 332 -2.08 -0.73 -21.05
N ILE A 333 -1.32 0.38 -20.98
CA ILE A 333 -1.53 1.41 -19.96
C ILE A 333 -2.93 1.98 -20.02
N VAL A 334 -3.44 2.24 -21.23
CA VAL A 334 -4.82 2.72 -21.44
C VAL A 334 -5.84 1.67 -21.00
N GLU A 335 -5.61 0.38 -21.32
CA GLU A 335 -6.48 -0.71 -20.89
C GLU A 335 -6.55 -0.81 -19.36
N VAL A 336 -5.39 -0.88 -18.71
CA VAL A 336 -5.31 -0.97 -17.24
C VAL A 336 -5.96 0.23 -16.56
N SER A 337 -5.64 1.46 -17.03
CA SER A 337 -6.19 2.68 -16.45
C SER A 337 -7.71 2.76 -16.63
N THR A 338 -8.22 2.34 -17.79
CA THR A 338 -9.65 2.26 -18.06
C THR A 338 -10.33 1.30 -17.10
N ARG A 339 -9.77 0.09 -16.92
CA ARG A 339 -10.30 -0.92 -16.02
C ARG A 339 -10.30 -0.46 -14.56
N VAL A 340 -9.22 0.15 -14.08
CA VAL A 340 -9.16 0.73 -12.72
C VAL A 340 -10.22 1.81 -12.53
N ASN A 341 -10.44 2.66 -13.53
CA ASN A 341 -11.50 3.67 -13.48
C ASN A 341 -12.91 3.05 -13.43
N GLU A 342 -13.14 1.95 -14.15
CA GLU A 342 -14.39 1.19 -14.08
C GLU A 342 -14.60 0.57 -12.69
N PHE A 343 -13.58 -0.05 -12.12
CA PHE A 343 -13.61 -0.58 -10.75
C PHE A 343 -13.92 0.53 -9.74
N ASN A 344 -13.30 1.69 -9.87
CA ASN A 344 -13.52 2.82 -8.98
C ASN A 344 -14.93 3.40 -9.09
N LYS A 345 -15.57 3.36 -10.24
CA LYS A 345 -17.00 3.71 -10.38
C LYS A 345 -17.88 2.74 -9.60
N ILE A 346 -17.60 1.43 -9.67
CA ILE A 346 -18.33 0.41 -8.93
C ILE A 346 -18.16 0.62 -7.41
N ILE A 347 -16.93 0.85 -6.95
CA ILE A 347 -16.62 1.11 -5.53
C ILE A 347 -17.38 2.34 -5.01
N LYS A 348 -17.34 3.44 -5.74
CA LYS A 348 -18.02 4.70 -5.39
C LYS A 348 -19.54 4.49 -5.33
N SER A 349 -20.12 3.82 -6.31
CA SER A 349 -21.56 3.49 -6.32
C SER A 349 -21.97 2.60 -5.15
N ALA A 350 -21.19 1.57 -4.83
CA ALA A 350 -21.45 0.70 -3.69
C ALA A 350 -21.36 1.45 -2.35
N ALA A 351 -20.35 2.33 -2.19
CA ALA A 351 -20.20 3.17 -1.01
C ALA A 351 -21.41 4.10 -0.81
N GLU A 352 -21.84 4.75 -1.88
CA GLU A 352 -23.00 5.65 -1.87
C GLU A 352 -24.28 4.90 -1.52
N SER A 353 -24.55 3.78 -2.19
CA SER A 353 -25.78 2.98 -2.00
C SER A 353 -25.91 2.41 -0.59
N LYS A 354 -24.79 2.11 0.09
CA LYS A 354 -24.75 1.56 1.46
C LYS A 354 -24.46 2.61 2.54
N GLY A 355 -24.31 3.88 2.15
CA GLY A 355 -24.02 4.95 3.09
C GLY A 355 -22.67 4.79 3.78
N LEU A 356 -21.66 4.18 3.13
CA LEU A 356 -20.31 3.97 3.63
C LEU A 356 -19.45 5.22 3.45
N ALA A 357 -18.40 5.35 4.26
CA ALA A 357 -17.34 6.32 4.04
C ALA A 357 -16.49 5.88 2.84
N LEU A 358 -16.00 6.85 2.07
CA LEU A 358 -15.16 6.62 0.89
C LEU A 358 -13.82 7.33 1.06
N ALA A 359 -12.74 6.56 1.18
CA ALA A 359 -11.36 7.04 1.12
C ALA A 359 -10.89 7.02 -0.35
N ASP A 360 -10.76 8.18 -0.99
CA ASP A 360 -10.35 8.26 -2.39
C ASP A 360 -8.82 8.11 -2.53
N ALA A 361 -8.32 6.88 -2.35
CA ALA A 361 -6.91 6.54 -2.47
C ALA A 361 -6.38 6.75 -3.90
N HIS A 362 -7.23 6.62 -4.93
CA HIS A 362 -6.86 6.93 -6.31
C HIS A 362 -6.46 8.39 -6.47
N ALA A 363 -7.33 9.32 -6.07
CA ALA A 363 -7.03 10.75 -6.16
C ALA A 363 -5.85 11.13 -5.26
N TYR A 364 -5.76 10.55 -4.06
CA TYR A 364 -4.71 10.86 -3.10
C TYR A 364 -3.32 10.44 -3.59
N LEU A 365 -3.15 9.21 -4.07
CA LEU A 365 -1.86 8.72 -4.55
C LEU A 365 -1.46 9.34 -5.89
N ASN A 366 -2.40 9.71 -6.75
CA ASN A 366 -2.10 10.54 -7.91
C ASN A 366 -1.54 11.92 -7.52
N LYS A 367 -2.07 12.54 -6.45
CA LYS A 367 -1.50 13.78 -5.91
C LYS A 367 -0.11 13.55 -5.31
N VAL A 368 0.12 12.43 -4.63
CA VAL A 368 1.46 12.05 -4.15
C VAL A 368 2.43 11.89 -5.31
N LYS A 369 2.01 11.27 -6.44
CA LYS A 369 2.84 11.18 -7.64
C LYS A 369 3.20 12.55 -8.19
N ASN A 370 2.22 13.43 -8.38
CA ASN A 370 2.41 14.75 -8.97
C ASN A 370 1.31 15.72 -8.49
N PRO A 371 1.64 16.86 -7.87
CA PRO A 371 2.98 17.44 -7.66
C PRO A 371 3.72 16.95 -6.42
N GLY A 372 3.23 15.97 -5.70
CA GLY A 372 3.63 15.60 -4.35
C GLY A 372 2.82 16.33 -3.28
N ILE A 373 3.04 15.97 -2.03
CA ILE A 373 2.41 16.62 -0.88
C ILE A 373 3.47 17.09 0.12
N LEU A 374 3.13 18.10 0.90
CA LEU A 374 3.93 18.57 2.02
C LEU A 374 3.20 18.22 3.32
N TYR A 375 3.82 17.43 4.19
CA TYR A 375 3.28 17.07 5.50
C TYR A 375 4.23 17.54 6.60
N ASN A 376 3.81 18.52 7.42
CA ASN A 376 4.61 19.11 8.49
C ASN A 376 6.04 19.50 8.03
N GLY A 377 6.19 20.04 6.82
CA GLY A 377 7.48 20.46 6.25
C GLY A 377 8.24 19.32 5.56
N ILE A 378 7.77 18.07 5.60
CA ILE A 378 8.38 16.93 4.94
C ILE A 378 7.73 16.75 3.55
N GLY A 379 8.55 16.77 2.50
CA GLY A 379 8.10 16.46 1.14
C GLY A 379 7.80 14.96 1.00
N VAL A 380 6.62 14.64 0.46
CA VAL A 380 6.21 13.25 0.16
C VAL A 380 5.80 13.15 -1.29
N ASN A 381 6.41 12.26 -2.03
CA ASN A 381 6.13 12.00 -3.43
C ASN A 381 6.42 10.56 -3.82
N ALA A 382 6.24 10.20 -5.10
CA ALA A 382 6.46 8.86 -5.62
C ALA A 382 7.89 8.62 -6.14
N SER A 383 8.89 9.44 -5.76
CA SER A 383 10.30 9.15 -6.12
C SER A 383 10.77 7.91 -5.38
N PHE A 384 11.38 6.97 -6.11
CA PHE A 384 11.90 5.75 -5.53
C PHE A 384 12.95 6.07 -4.45
N ILE A 385 12.90 5.40 -3.30
CA ILE A 385 13.75 5.57 -2.11
C ILE A 385 13.59 6.92 -1.40
N THR A 386 13.62 8.03 -2.12
CA THR A 386 13.69 9.39 -1.52
C THR A 386 12.34 10.07 -1.37
N GLY A 387 11.27 9.50 -1.94
CA GLY A 387 9.94 10.11 -1.96
C GLY A 387 9.12 9.94 -0.68
N ASN A 388 9.60 9.18 0.29
CA ASN A 388 8.98 8.92 1.59
C ASN A 388 7.64 8.13 1.56
N ALA A 389 6.97 7.99 0.40
CA ALA A 389 5.67 7.33 0.31
C ALA A 389 5.77 5.81 0.12
N PHE A 390 6.69 5.37 -0.73
CA PHE A 390 6.77 3.97 -1.18
C PHE A 390 8.05 3.28 -0.71
N SER A 391 7.91 1.99 -0.40
CA SER A 391 8.98 1.12 0.09
C SER A 391 9.90 0.63 -1.04
N LEU A 392 10.90 -0.19 -0.68
CA LEU A 392 11.96 -0.63 -1.60
C LEU A 392 11.48 -1.53 -2.74
N ASP A 393 10.27 -2.07 -2.69
CA ASP A 393 9.66 -2.80 -3.80
C ASP A 393 8.99 -1.89 -4.84
N GLY A 394 8.89 -0.59 -4.55
CA GLY A 394 8.30 0.41 -5.43
C GLY A 394 6.78 0.32 -5.59
N VAL A 395 6.12 -0.54 -4.83
CA VAL A 395 4.67 -0.80 -4.87
C VAL A 395 4.00 -0.48 -3.53
N HIS A 396 4.53 -1.04 -2.44
CA HIS A 396 3.95 -0.92 -1.12
C HIS A 396 4.41 0.35 -0.39
N LEU A 397 3.73 0.65 0.70
CA LEU A 397 3.96 1.90 1.42
C LEU A 397 5.07 1.77 2.47
N THR A 398 5.81 2.85 2.68
CA THR A 398 6.67 3.00 3.86
C THR A 398 5.83 3.16 5.13
N PRO A 399 6.42 3.12 6.34
CA PRO A 399 5.73 3.52 7.56
C PRO A 399 5.05 4.89 7.48
N MET A 400 5.73 5.90 6.89
CA MET A 400 5.14 7.23 6.66
C MET A 400 3.98 7.17 5.65
N GLY A 401 4.13 6.42 4.56
CA GLY A 401 3.06 6.22 3.59
C GLY A 401 1.81 5.58 4.22
N ASN A 402 1.99 4.58 5.09
CA ASN A 402 0.90 3.94 5.84
C ASN A 402 0.20 4.93 6.79
N ALA A 403 0.94 5.80 7.48
CA ALA A 403 0.37 6.82 8.36
C ALA A 403 -0.46 7.86 7.57
N LEU A 404 0.00 8.25 6.39
CA LEU A 404 -0.74 9.14 5.50
C LEU A 404 -2.04 8.49 4.96
N ILE A 405 -1.98 7.21 4.61
CA ILE A 405 -3.18 6.45 4.21
C ILE A 405 -4.14 6.28 5.40
N ALA A 406 -3.64 6.00 6.62
CA ALA A 406 -4.49 5.98 7.81
C ALA A 406 -5.24 7.30 7.98
N ASN A 407 -4.58 8.44 7.76
CA ASN A 407 -5.20 9.76 7.81
C ASN A 407 -6.27 9.96 6.73
N LEU A 408 -6.05 9.46 5.52
CA LEU A 408 -7.06 9.50 4.45
C LEU A 408 -8.33 8.74 4.86
N PHE A 409 -8.19 7.55 5.47
CA PHE A 409 -9.33 6.78 5.98
C PHE A 409 -10.02 7.50 7.14
N ILE A 410 -9.26 8.05 8.10
CA ILE A 410 -9.79 8.82 9.23
C ILE A 410 -10.58 10.04 8.75
N GLU A 411 -10.07 10.79 7.77
CA GLU A 411 -10.78 11.93 7.18
C GLU A 411 -12.11 11.51 6.56
N ALA A 412 -12.12 10.41 5.81
CA ALA A 412 -13.33 9.87 5.20
C ALA A 412 -14.36 9.44 6.26
N ILE A 413 -13.91 8.76 7.34
CA ILE A 413 -14.75 8.35 8.47
C ILE A 413 -15.33 9.59 9.17
N ASN A 414 -14.51 10.57 9.50
CA ASN A 414 -14.93 11.80 10.15
C ASN A 414 -15.97 12.55 9.32
N ALA A 415 -15.72 12.72 8.02
CA ALA A 415 -16.63 13.39 7.11
C ALA A 415 -17.98 12.68 6.98
N LYS A 416 -17.98 11.35 6.88
CA LYS A 416 -19.19 10.56 6.65
C LYS A 416 -20.06 10.43 7.89
N TYR A 417 -19.44 10.20 9.05
CA TYR A 417 -20.17 9.83 10.27
C TYR A 417 -20.24 10.94 11.32
N GLY A 418 -19.67 12.12 11.02
CA GLY A 418 -19.56 13.22 11.98
C GLY A 418 -18.67 12.86 13.18
N SER A 419 -17.76 11.91 13.00
CA SER A 419 -16.77 11.55 14.00
C SER A 419 -15.71 12.65 14.16
N LYS A 420 -15.01 12.63 15.29
CA LYS A 420 -13.87 13.52 15.58
C LYS A 420 -12.68 12.65 16.01
N LEU A 421 -12.23 11.78 15.09
CA LEU A 421 -11.04 10.98 15.28
C LEU A 421 -9.80 11.86 15.05
N SER A 422 -8.82 11.73 15.93
CA SER A 422 -7.51 12.38 15.74
C SER A 422 -6.77 11.77 14.57
N LYS A 423 -6.00 12.60 13.85
CA LYS A 423 -5.09 12.11 12.82
C LYS A 423 -3.84 11.52 13.46
N VAL A 424 -3.23 10.59 12.75
CA VAL A 424 -1.89 10.07 13.03
C VAL A 424 -0.87 11.13 12.65
N ASP A 425 0.11 11.41 13.51
CA ASP A 425 1.23 12.27 13.14
C ASP A 425 2.22 11.49 12.25
N ALA A 426 2.05 11.61 10.94
CA ALA A 426 2.86 10.89 9.97
C ALA A 426 4.35 11.30 9.99
N ALA A 427 4.70 12.45 10.57
CA ALA A 427 6.09 12.88 10.71
C ALA A 427 6.90 12.03 11.71
N GLN A 428 6.22 11.25 12.56
CA GLN A 428 6.86 10.31 13.48
C GLN A 428 7.25 8.98 12.82
N TYR A 429 6.83 8.76 11.58
CA TYR A 429 7.06 7.53 10.84
C TYR A 429 8.11 7.76 9.75
N ARG A 430 9.04 6.83 9.64
CA ARG A 430 10.11 6.92 8.64
C ARG A 430 9.60 6.68 7.21
N GLY A 431 10.30 7.23 6.24
CA GLY A 431 10.31 6.75 4.86
C GLY A 431 11.13 5.46 4.71
N VAL A 432 11.87 5.31 3.62
CA VAL A 432 12.84 4.21 3.45
C VAL A 432 13.93 4.30 4.54
N LYS A 433 14.34 3.15 5.08
CA LYS A 433 15.46 3.08 6.03
C LYS A 433 16.77 3.11 5.27
N PHE A 434 17.59 4.09 5.54
CA PHE A 434 18.95 4.18 5.02
C PHE A 434 19.93 3.39 5.90
N PRO A 435 21.07 2.89 5.33
CA PRO A 435 22.12 2.17 6.04
C PRO A 435 22.72 2.97 7.19
#